data_beb51924a55a395c34b5644842a62ccc
#
_entry.id   beb51924a55a395c34b5644842a62ccc
#
_cell.length_a   1.000
_cell.length_b   1.000
_cell.length_c   1.000
_cell.angle_alpha   90.00
_cell.angle_beta   90.00
_cell.angle_gamma   90.00
#
_symmetry.space_group_name_H-M   'P 1'
#
loop_
_entity.id
_entity.type
_entity.pdbx_description
1 polymer ?
#
loop_
_entity_poly.entity_id
_entity_poly.type
_entity_poly.pdbx_seq_one_letter_code
_entity_poly.pdbx_strand_id
1 'polypeptide(L)'
;MAFEEVHEEVTSWFFDDYFPRWVSVGNGTSAEGPEFILQFWGCPLHLSTPQITMWVTEPQGVLDLLDMNQKPLRDAGYSHTVITDSRVTVFHSNGAAIDAIWSRRATGDTEIQRAAVHFELARNQDGWRIVGIQTSDTTMSSLDRLWPQHRIDYGRPPKTQERSMS
;
A
#
# COMPACT_ATOMS: atom_id res chain seq x y z
N MET A 1 -18.25 -15.38 7.47
CA MET A 1 -17.36 -14.50 8.24
C MET A 1 -17.94 -13.09 8.18
N ALA A 2 -18.19 -12.50 9.35
CA ALA A 2 -18.71 -11.14 9.42
C ALA A 2 -17.64 -10.11 8.98
N PHE A 3 -18.09 -8.94 8.55
CA PHE A 3 -17.15 -7.88 8.11
C PHE A 3 -16.17 -7.47 9.21
N GLU A 4 -16.65 -7.40 10.46
CA GLU A 4 -15.84 -7.08 11.62
C GLU A 4 -14.72 -8.10 11.85
N GLU A 5 -15.00 -9.40 11.70
CA GLU A 5 -13.99 -10.46 11.85
C GLU A 5 -12.90 -10.34 10.76
N VAL A 6 -13.29 -10.05 9.51
CA VAL A 6 -12.34 -9.85 8.42
C VAL A 6 -11.51 -8.59 8.66
N HIS A 7 -12.14 -7.53 9.16
CA HIS A 7 -11.46 -6.29 9.48
C HIS A 7 -10.39 -6.49 10.58
N GLU A 8 -10.73 -7.21 11.64
CA GLU A 8 -9.79 -7.53 12.73
C GLU A 8 -8.63 -8.40 12.21
N GLU A 9 -8.94 -9.43 11.43
CA GLU A 9 -7.93 -10.33 10.84
C GLU A 9 -6.95 -9.57 9.94
N VAL A 10 -7.45 -8.75 9.03
CA VAL A 10 -6.61 -7.95 8.11
C VAL A 10 -5.79 -6.93 8.85
N THR A 11 -6.40 -6.25 9.83
CA THR A 11 -5.71 -5.23 10.64
C THR A 11 -4.55 -5.85 11.40
N SER A 12 -4.77 -6.97 12.08
CA SER A 12 -3.72 -7.66 12.83
C SER A 12 -2.65 -8.22 11.88
N TRP A 13 -3.05 -8.87 10.79
CA TRP A 13 -2.10 -9.42 9.81
C TRP A 13 -1.17 -8.33 9.25
N PHE A 14 -1.70 -7.13 8.97
CA PHE A 14 -0.92 -6.07 8.39
C PHE A 14 -0.11 -5.27 9.42
N PHE A 15 -0.76 -4.78 10.48
CA PHE A 15 -0.12 -3.85 11.42
C PHE A 15 0.65 -4.54 12.54
N ASP A 16 0.27 -5.76 12.94
CA ASP A 16 0.93 -6.48 14.04
C ASP A 16 1.97 -7.50 13.55
N ASP A 17 1.88 -7.95 12.29
CA ASP A 17 2.82 -8.94 11.73
C ASP A 17 3.65 -8.36 10.57
N TYR A 18 3.02 -8.01 9.45
CA TYR A 18 3.73 -7.52 8.26
C TYR A 18 4.57 -6.26 8.53
N PHE A 19 3.93 -5.22 9.04
CA PHE A 19 4.55 -3.91 9.18
C PHE A 19 5.77 -3.90 10.10
N PRO A 20 5.75 -4.49 11.31
CA PRO A 20 6.92 -4.53 12.18
C PRO A 20 8.09 -5.30 11.57
N ARG A 21 7.82 -6.40 10.85
CA ARG A 21 8.85 -7.18 10.17
C ARG A 21 9.45 -6.43 8.99
N TRP A 22 8.62 -5.73 8.20
CA TRP A 22 9.11 -4.87 7.12
C TRP A 22 10.06 -3.78 7.66
N VAL A 23 9.71 -3.15 8.78
CA VAL A 23 10.54 -2.14 9.44
C VAL A 23 11.86 -2.74 9.92
N SER A 24 11.83 -3.84 10.64
CA SER A 24 13.02 -4.44 11.23
C SER A 24 13.98 -5.05 10.20
N VAL A 25 13.47 -5.60 9.10
CA VAL A 25 14.30 -6.01 7.97
C VAL A 25 14.85 -4.79 7.24
N GLY A 26 14.02 -3.78 7.03
CA GLY A 26 14.39 -2.56 6.33
C GLY A 26 15.48 -1.75 7.04
N ASN A 27 15.48 -1.70 8.36
CA ASN A 27 16.49 -1.00 9.16
C ASN A 27 17.69 -1.88 9.57
N GLY A 28 17.68 -3.17 9.18
CA GLY A 28 18.78 -4.09 9.44
C GLY A 28 18.84 -4.64 10.87
N THR A 29 17.80 -4.47 11.70
CA THR A 29 17.78 -4.96 13.09
C THR A 29 17.22 -6.37 13.24
N SER A 30 16.54 -6.91 12.21
CA SER A 30 16.01 -8.26 12.19
C SER A 30 17.09 -9.30 11.88
N ALA A 31 16.96 -10.47 12.51
CA ALA A 31 17.71 -11.67 12.10
C ALA A 31 17.10 -12.34 10.85
N GLU A 32 15.89 -11.96 10.42
CA GLU A 32 15.27 -12.44 9.19
C GLU A 32 15.95 -11.86 7.96
N GLY A 33 15.98 -12.65 6.90
CA GLY A 33 16.34 -12.19 5.57
C GLY A 33 15.17 -11.56 4.82
N PRO A 34 15.41 -11.04 3.61
CA PRO A 34 14.38 -10.43 2.77
C PRO A 34 13.28 -11.41 2.33
N GLU A 35 13.51 -12.72 2.44
CA GLU A 35 12.57 -13.78 2.05
C GLU A 35 11.26 -13.75 2.85
N PHE A 36 11.24 -13.12 4.03
CA PHE A 36 10.01 -12.93 4.80
C PHE A 36 8.89 -12.31 3.97
N ILE A 37 9.25 -11.43 3.02
CA ILE A 37 8.29 -10.69 2.20
C ILE A 37 7.40 -11.60 1.35
N LEU A 38 7.89 -12.79 0.99
CA LEU A 38 7.14 -13.77 0.21
C LEU A 38 5.93 -14.35 0.96
N GLN A 39 5.86 -14.15 2.29
CA GLN A 39 4.69 -14.49 3.08
C GLN A 39 3.60 -13.42 3.00
N PHE A 40 3.95 -12.21 2.57
CA PHE A 40 3.06 -11.04 2.57
C PHE A 40 2.77 -10.48 1.18
N TRP A 41 3.76 -10.43 0.31
CA TRP A 41 3.58 -9.97 -1.06
C TRP A 41 3.25 -11.14 -1.97
N GLY A 42 2.21 -10.95 -2.78
CA GLY A 42 1.79 -11.93 -3.77
C GLY A 42 2.75 -12.05 -4.94
N CYS A 43 2.57 -13.12 -5.68
CA CYS A 43 3.24 -13.33 -6.96
C CYS A 43 2.21 -14.01 -7.89
N PRO A 44 1.64 -13.26 -8.86
CA PRO A 44 2.03 -11.93 -9.33
C PRO A 44 1.72 -10.78 -8.37
N LEU A 45 2.50 -9.72 -8.48
CA LEU A 45 2.33 -8.47 -7.76
C LEU A 45 2.37 -7.29 -8.72
N HIS A 46 1.41 -6.38 -8.60
CA HIS A 46 1.39 -5.12 -9.34
C HIS A 46 1.96 -3.99 -8.47
N LEU A 47 2.83 -3.18 -9.04
CA LEU A 47 3.30 -1.92 -8.46
C LEU A 47 3.13 -0.78 -9.46
N SER A 48 2.55 0.32 -9.02
CA SER A 48 2.54 1.59 -9.77
C SER A 48 3.03 2.74 -8.90
N THR A 49 3.89 3.55 -9.49
CA THR A 49 4.33 4.85 -8.97
C THR A 49 4.12 5.91 -10.06
N PRO A 50 4.30 7.20 -9.77
CA PRO A 50 4.26 8.23 -10.83
C PRO A 50 5.28 8.02 -11.96
N GLN A 51 6.34 7.24 -11.73
CA GLN A 51 7.43 7.04 -12.69
C GLN A 51 7.33 5.73 -13.45
N ILE A 52 6.83 4.66 -12.80
CA ILE A 52 6.82 3.31 -13.38
C ILE A 52 5.54 2.55 -13.03
N THR A 53 5.20 1.61 -13.89
CA THR A 53 4.25 0.53 -13.62
C THR A 53 4.92 -0.78 -13.94
N MET A 54 4.81 -1.75 -13.04
CA MET A 54 5.40 -3.06 -13.24
C MET A 54 4.53 -4.19 -12.69
N TRP A 55 4.66 -5.35 -13.32
CA TRP A 55 4.08 -6.61 -12.89
C TRP A 55 5.21 -7.57 -12.57
N VAL A 56 5.23 -8.05 -11.34
CA VAL A 56 6.24 -8.99 -10.85
C VAL A 56 5.59 -10.37 -10.79
N THR A 57 6.11 -11.30 -11.58
CA THR A 57 5.50 -12.63 -11.74
C THR A 57 6.34 -13.76 -11.15
N GLU A 58 7.57 -13.45 -10.72
CA GLU A 58 8.50 -14.43 -10.17
C GLU A 58 8.95 -14.04 -8.75
N PRO A 59 9.17 -15.02 -7.85
CA PRO A 59 9.60 -14.73 -6.47
C PRO A 59 10.87 -13.89 -6.37
N GLN A 60 11.87 -14.11 -7.24
CA GLN A 60 13.08 -13.30 -7.25
C GLN A 60 12.79 -11.83 -7.55
N GLY A 61 11.84 -11.55 -8.45
CA GLY A 61 11.42 -10.18 -8.73
C GLY A 61 10.75 -9.50 -7.54
N VAL A 62 10.04 -10.25 -6.70
CA VAL A 62 9.47 -9.73 -5.44
C VAL A 62 10.58 -9.34 -4.46
N LEU A 63 11.63 -10.16 -4.33
CA LEU A 63 12.79 -9.86 -3.50
C LEU A 63 13.56 -8.63 -4.02
N ASP A 64 13.77 -8.55 -5.33
CA ASP A 64 14.41 -7.41 -5.98
C ASP A 64 13.61 -6.11 -5.76
N LEU A 65 12.28 -6.19 -5.81
CA LEU A 65 11.40 -5.06 -5.55
C LEU A 65 11.51 -4.60 -4.09
N LEU A 66 11.58 -5.52 -3.14
CA LEU A 66 11.78 -5.19 -1.73
C LEU A 66 13.11 -4.45 -1.54
N ASP A 67 14.20 -4.96 -2.11
CA ASP A 67 15.51 -4.33 -2.01
C ASP A 67 15.53 -2.95 -2.66
N MET A 68 14.91 -2.80 -3.82
CA MET A 68 14.75 -1.51 -4.49
C MET A 68 14.04 -0.47 -3.61
N ASN A 69 13.09 -0.90 -2.79
CA ASN A 69 12.39 -0.03 -1.84
C ASN A 69 13.21 0.28 -0.59
N GLN A 70 13.88 -0.73 -0.03
CA GLN A 70 14.53 -0.61 1.27
C GLN A 70 15.96 -0.11 1.21
N LYS A 71 16.70 -0.43 0.13
CA LYS A 71 18.12 -0.03 0.02
C LYS A 71 18.33 1.48 0.10
N PRO A 72 17.58 2.33 -0.63
CA PRO A 72 17.74 3.79 -0.51
C PRO A 72 17.44 4.30 0.90
N LEU A 73 16.49 3.68 1.59
CA LEU A 73 16.17 4.03 2.98
C LEU A 73 17.32 3.66 3.94
N ARG A 74 17.88 2.45 3.79
CA ARG A 74 19.05 2.04 4.59
C ARG A 74 20.23 2.95 4.35
N ASP A 75 20.51 3.31 3.09
CA ASP A 75 21.60 4.23 2.73
C ASP A 75 21.40 5.63 3.32
N ALA A 76 20.15 6.03 3.57
CA ALA A 76 19.79 7.29 4.24
C ALA A 76 19.69 7.18 5.78
N GLY A 77 20.04 6.05 6.37
CA GLY A 77 20.03 5.83 7.81
C GLY A 77 18.65 5.51 8.40
N TYR A 78 17.80 4.84 7.64
CA TYR A 78 16.46 4.47 8.06
C TYR A 78 16.44 3.72 9.40
N SER A 79 15.61 4.17 10.30
CA SER A 79 15.41 3.62 11.64
C SER A 79 14.00 3.08 11.83
N HIS A 80 12.99 3.88 11.53
CA HIS A 80 11.59 3.55 11.80
C HIS A 80 10.64 4.28 10.86
N THR A 81 9.39 3.85 10.88
CA THR A 81 8.29 4.49 10.17
C THR A 81 7.21 4.92 11.16
N VAL A 82 6.77 6.16 11.05
CA VAL A 82 5.57 6.66 11.72
C VAL A 82 4.40 6.58 10.73
N ILE A 83 3.33 5.92 11.13
CA ILE A 83 2.07 5.92 10.38
C ILE A 83 1.31 7.17 10.79
N THR A 84 1.19 8.15 9.88
CA THR A 84 0.52 9.42 10.19
C THR A 84 -0.99 9.32 10.04
N ASP A 85 -1.46 8.47 9.13
CA ASP A 85 -2.87 8.14 8.93
C ASP A 85 -2.99 6.78 8.25
N SER A 86 -4.04 6.05 8.55
CA SER A 86 -4.31 4.76 7.92
C SER A 86 -5.80 4.44 7.89
N ARG A 87 -6.21 3.62 6.91
CA ARG A 87 -7.58 3.16 6.75
C ARG A 87 -7.57 1.72 6.21
N VAL A 88 -8.42 0.88 6.79
CA VAL A 88 -8.70 -0.47 6.31
C VAL A 88 -10.10 -0.48 5.70
N THR A 89 -10.23 -0.99 4.49
CA THR A 89 -11.51 -1.19 3.79
C THR A 89 -11.67 -2.67 3.50
N VAL A 90 -12.74 -3.28 3.97
CA VAL A 90 -13.11 -4.67 3.67
C VAL A 90 -14.20 -4.66 2.60
N PHE A 91 -13.96 -5.36 1.49
CA PHE A 91 -14.94 -5.51 0.39
C PHE A 91 -15.78 -6.76 0.57
N HIS A 92 -15.16 -7.86 0.96
CA HIS A 92 -15.75 -9.18 1.20
C HIS A 92 -14.74 -10.07 1.93
N SER A 93 -15.08 -11.30 2.21
CA SER A 93 -14.24 -12.24 2.97
C SER A 93 -12.84 -12.51 2.38
N ASN A 94 -12.63 -12.25 1.09
CA ASN A 94 -11.38 -12.52 0.38
C ASN A 94 -10.73 -11.26 -0.23
N GLY A 95 -11.25 -10.09 0.07
CA GLY A 95 -10.74 -8.84 -0.51
C GLY A 95 -10.81 -7.67 0.46
N ALA A 96 -9.71 -6.95 0.56
CA ALA A 96 -9.59 -5.75 1.39
C ALA A 96 -8.59 -4.77 0.76
N ALA A 97 -8.56 -3.55 1.28
CA ALA A 97 -7.55 -2.56 0.96
C ALA A 97 -7.05 -1.87 2.23
N ILE A 98 -5.80 -1.46 2.20
CA ILE A 98 -5.20 -0.62 3.23
C ILE A 98 -4.61 0.60 2.58
N ASP A 99 -5.05 1.77 3.03
CA ASP A 99 -4.48 3.06 2.69
C ASP A 99 -3.68 3.56 3.88
N ALA A 100 -2.48 4.08 3.64
CA ALA A 100 -1.65 4.62 4.69
C ALA A 100 -0.75 5.76 4.21
N ILE A 101 -0.40 6.64 5.13
CA ILE A 101 0.67 7.62 4.94
C ILE A 101 1.82 7.24 5.86
N TRP A 102 2.96 6.94 5.24
CA TRP A 102 4.20 6.57 5.89
C TRP A 102 5.13 7.77 6.02
N SER A 103 5.55 8.10 7.23
CA SER A 103 6.70 8.98 7.47
C SER A 103 7.89 8.12 7.87
N ARG A 104 8.79 7.90 6.93
CA ARG A 104 10.00 7.08 7.13
C ARG A 104 11.12 7.94 7.66
N ARG A 105 11.72 7.52 8.76
CA ARG A 105 12.62 8.38 9.55
C ARG A 105 13.96 7.72 9.83
N ALA A 106 14.98 8.56 9.91
CA ALA A 106 16.31 8.18 10.38
C ALA A 106 16.38 8.19 11.90
N THR A 107 17.47 7.68 12.45
CA THR A 107 17.81 7.84 13.86
C THR A 107 17.83 9.33 14.20
N GLY A 108 17.19 9.72 15.32
CA GLY A 108 17.00 11.13 15.67
C GLY A 108 15.74 11.77 15.11
N ASP A 109 14.89 10.95 14.46
CA ASP A 109 13.53 11.32 14.03
C ASP A 109 13.45 12.28 12.82
N THR A 110 14.54 12.44 12.07
CA THR A 110 14.54 13.20 10.82
C THR A 110 13.79 12.41 9.74
N GLU A 111 12.81 13.04 9.11
CA GLU A 111 12.06 12.43 8.01
C GLU A 111 12.92 12.28 6.75
N ILE A 112 13.05 11.03 6.26
CA ILE A 112 13.74 10.70 5.01
C ILE A 112 12.77 10.83 3.84
N GLN A 113 11.56 10.29 4.02
CA GLN A 113 10.53 10.22 2.98
C GLN A 113 9.16 10.20 3.62
N ARG A 114 8.20 10.86 2.98
CA ARG A 114 6.78 10.68 3.26
C ARG A 114 6.09 10.18 2.01
N ALA A 115 5.41 9.05 2.11
CA ALA A 115 4.73 8.41 1.00
C ALA A 115 3.29 8.04 1.37
N ALA A 116 2.40 8.23 0.42
CA ALA A 116 1.06 7.68 0.46
C ALA A 116 1.05 6.35 -0.26
N VAL A 117 0.43 5.34 0.33
CA VAL A 117 0.39 3.99 -0.22
C VAL A 117 -1.01 3.43 -0.13
N HIS A 118 -1.47 2.87 -1.24
CA HIS A 118 -2.64 2.00 -1.31
C HIS A 118 -2.19 0.57 -1.55
N PHE A 119 -2.60 -0.33 -0.66
CA PHE A 119 -2.39 -1.77 -0.81
C PHE A 119 -3.71 -2.44 -1.15
N GLU A 120 -3.73 -3.20 -2.22
CA GLU A 120 -4.81 -4.14 -2.51
C GLU A 120 -4.45 -5.51 -1.94
N LEU A 121 -5.37 -6.09 -1.18
CA LEU A 121 -5.19 -7.37 -0.52
C LEU A 121 -6.17 -8.40 -1.07
N ALA A 122 -5.66 -9.58 -1.33
CA ALA A 122 -6.46 -10.75 -1.68
C ALA A 122 -6.13 -11.92 -0.74
N ARG A 123 -7.16 -12.69 -0.42
CA ARG A 123 -7.04 -13.91 0.40
C ARG A 123 -7.19 -15.13 -0.50
N ASN A 124 -6.24 -16.02 -0.42
CA ASN A 124 -6.30 -17.34 -1.05
C ASN A 124 -6.18 -18.46 0.02
N GLN A 125 -5.97 -19.70 -0.40
CA GLN A 125 -5.79 -20.84 0.50
C GLN A 125 -4.58 -20.70 1.46
N ASP A 126 -3.58 -19.90 1.08
CA ASP A 126 -2.37 -19.65 1.89
C ASP A 126 -2.50 -18.40 2.79
N GLY A 127 -3.68 -17.79 2.84
CA GLY A 127 -3.98 -16.59 3.61
C GLY A 127 -3.91 -15.29 2.80
N TRP A 128 -3.80 -14.16 3.51
CA TRP A 128 -3.75 -12.84 2.90
C TRP A 128 -2.43 -12.58 2.17
N ARG A 129 -2.52 -11.85 1.06
CA ARG A 129 -1.38 -11.34 0.30
C ARG A 129 -1.67 -9.93 -0.21
N ILE A 130 -0.66 -9.10 -0.19
CA ILE A 130 -0.68 -7.83 -0.94
C ILE A 130 -0.46 -8.19 -2.40
N VAL A 131 -1.41 -7.85 -3.26
CA VAL A 131 -1.39 -8.17 -4.70
C VAL A 131 -1.25 -6.94 -5.59
N GLY A 132 -1.44 -5.75 -5.03
CA GLY A 132 -1.27 -4.47 -5.71
C GLY A 132 -0.77 -3.39 -4.76
N ILE A 133 0.11 -2.54 -5.25
CA ILE A 133 0.67 -1.39 -4.53
C ILE A 133 0.60 -0.18 -5.45
N GLN A 134 -0.09 0.87 -4.98
CA GLN A 134 -0.06 2.21 -5.57
C GLN A 134 0.65 3.12 -4.57
N THR A 135 1.71 3.79 -4.98
CA THR A 135 2.45 4.65 -4.06
C THR A 135 2.98 5.90 -4.74
N SER A 136 3.01 6.99 -3.99
CA SER A 136 3.61 8.26 -4.41
C SER A 136 4.09 9.04 -3.19
N ASP A 137 5.11 9.86 -3.38
CA ASP A 137 5.52 10.81 -2.36
C ASP A 137 4.41 11.84 -2.11
N THR A 138 4.31 12.30 -0.88
CA THR A 138 3.32 13.30 -0.46
C THR A 138 3.87 14.18 0.65
N THR A 139 3.31 15.38 0.79
CA THR A 139 3.52 16.28 1.94
C THR A 139 2.36 16.21 2.93
N MET A 140 1.30 15.47 2.59
CA MET A 140 0.09 15.38 3.40
C MET A 140 0.27 14.47 4.62
N SER A 141 -0.52 14.72 5.65
CA SER A 141 -0.56 13.90 6.87
C SER A 141 -1.93 13.24 7.10
N SER A 142 -2.91 13.50 6.22
CA SER A 142 -4.25 12.93 6.28
C SER A 142 -4.65 12.34 4.93
N LEU A 143 -5.35 11.22 4.98
CA LEU A 143 -5.93 10.54 3.81
C LEU A 143 -7.14 11.27 3.22
N ASP A 144 -7.79 12.15 3.97
CA ASP A 144 -9.09 12.73 3.62
C ASP A 144 -9.12 13.48 2.28
N ARG A 145 -8.00 14.09 1.89
CA ARG A 145 -7.87 14.86 0.63
C ARG A 145 -6.75 14.38 -0.27
N LEU A 146 -6.20 13.22 0.05
CA LEU A 146 -5.00 12.72 -0.63
C LEU A 146 -5.29 12.33 -2.07
N TRP A 147 -6.41 11.61 -2.30
CA TRP A 147 -6.82 11.13 -3.60
C TRP A 147 -8.21 11.67 -3.95
N PRO A 148 -8.30 12.67 -4.84
CA PRO A 148 -9.60 13.23 -5.25
C PRO A 148 -10.49 12.14 -5.85
N GLN A 149 -11.74 12.12 -5.42
CA GLN A 149 -12.75 11.20 -5.93
C GLN A 149 -13.82 11.98 -6.68
N HIS A 150 -14.18 11.51 -7.86
CA HIS A 150 -15.24 12.09 -8.66
C HIS A 150 -16.37 11.08 -8.84
N ARG A 151 -17.59 11.49 -8.52
CA ARG A 151 -18.77 10.70 -8.86
C ARG A 151 -19.14 10.94 -10.32
N ILE A 152 -19.36 9.86 -11.05
CA ILE A 152 -19.84 9.91 -12.41
C ILE A 152 -21.32 9.52 -12.37
N ASP A 153 -22.19 10.43 -12.87
CA ASP A 153 -23.61 10.20 -12.94
C ASP A 153 -23.97 9.63 -14.33
N TYR A 154 -24.01 8.31 -14.42
CA TYR A 154 -24.35 7.59 -15.65
C TYR A 154 -25.86 7.57 -15.96
N GLY A 155 -26.71 8.07 -15.06
CA GLY A 155 -28.16 7.98 -15.17
C GLY A 155 -28.85 9.15 -15.87
N ARG A 156 -28.12 10.22 -16.21
CA ARG A 156 -28.72 11.37 -16.91
C ARG A 156 -28.66 11.16 -18.41
N PRO A 157 -29.82 11.23 -19.12
CA PRO A 157 -29.79 11.31 -20.58
C PRO A 157 -28.97 12.53 -21.01
N PRO A 158 -28.26 12.46 -22.15
CA PRO A 158 -27.51 13.60 -22.65
C PRO A 158 -28.46 14.80 -22.78
N LYS A 159 -28.03 15.97 -22.30
CA LYS A 159 -28.81 17.21 -22.50
C LYS A 159 -29.04 17.38 -23.98
N THR A 160 -30.29 17.30 -24.40
CA THR A 160 -30.69 17.62 -25.77
C THR A 160 -30.21 19.04 -26.03
N GLN A 161 -29.26 19.21 -26.93
CA GLN A 161 -28.91 20.53 -27.42
C GLN A 161 -30.19 21.06 -28.11
N GLU A 162 -30.86 22.02 -27.50
CA GLU A 162 -31.83 22.83 -28.18
C GLU A 162 -31.09 23.52 -29.35
N ARG A 163 -31.27 22.96 -30.54
CA ARG A 163 -30.92 23.70 -31.76
C ARG A 163 -31.78 24.96 -31.75
N SER A 164 -31.19 26.09 -31.44
CA SER A 164 -31.82 27.37 -31.75
C SER A 164 -31.94 27.43 -33.25
N MET A 165 -33.19 27.22 -33.71
CA MET A 165 -33.57 27.59 -35.07
C MET A 165 -33.69 29.11 -35.07
N SER A 166 -32.72 29.76 -35.64
CA SER A 166 -32.81 31.16 -36.12
C SER A 166 -33.17 31.12 -37.61
#